data_34886e1c77900f9d9a76b5d595110220
#
_entry.id   34886e1c77900f9d9a76b5d595110220
#
_cell.length_a   1.000
_cell.length_b   1.000
_cell.length_c   1.000
_cell.angle_alpha   90.00
_cell.angle_beta   90.00
_cell.angle_gamma   90.00
#
_symmetry.space_group_name_H-M   'P 1'
#
loop_
_entity.id
_entity.type
_entity.pdbx_description
1 polymer ?
#
loop_
_entity_poly.entity_id
_entity_poly.type
_entity_poly.pdbx_seq_one_letter_code
_entity_poly.pdbx_strand_id
1 'polypeptide(L)'
;MNTNVEVKDAASVILIRNRKTKPSVLMGQRGKNAAFMPNKFVFPGGAVEETDFQINSLKPLNVNCRARMAYECNEALVHALTNAAIRELFEETGIILGTKEKWTGVIPYEWKQFVDL
;
A
#
# COMPACT_ATOMS: atom_id res chain seq x y z
N MET A 1 -29.94 2.91 -12.78
CA MET A 1 -29.44 3.11 -11.41
C MET A 1 -27.96 3.45 -11.47
N ASN A 2 -27.66 4.67 -11.09
CA ASN A 2 -26.28 5.11 -11.11
C ASN A 2 -25.56 4.70 -9.84
N THR A 3 -24.79 3.64 -9.96
CA THR A 3 -23.75 3.39 -8.99
C THR A 3 -22.55 4.24 -9.39
N ASN A 4 -22.52 5.48 -8.93
CA ASN A 4 -21.32 6.28 -9.07
C ASN A 4 -20.24 5.71 -8.17
N VAL A 5 -19.48 4.78 -8.72
CA VAL A 5 -18.25 4.36 -8.06
C VAL A 5 -17.21 5.44 -8.36
N GLU A 6 -16.86 6.20 -7.36
CA GLU A 6 -15.82 7.20 -7.47
C GLU A 6 -14.48 6.50 -7.76
N VAL A 7 -13.80 6.95 -8.80
CA VAL A 7 -12.46 6.47 -9.12
C VAL A 7 -11.48 7.12 -8.13
N LYS A 8 -10.76 6.28 -7.38
CA LYS A 8 -9.78 6.73 -6.39
C LYS A 8 -8.40 6.23 -6.76
N ASP A 9 -7.39 6.99 -6.38
CA ASP A 9 -6.01 6.52 -6.45
C ASP A 9 -5.82 5.39 -5.45
N ALA A 10 -5.24 4.30 -5.91
CA ALA A 10 -5.02 3.11 -5.10
C ALA A 10 -3.68 2.47 -5.45
N ALA A 11 -3.12 1.75 -4.49
CA ALA A 11 -1.86 1.03 -4.65
C ALA A 11 -2.07 -0.46 -4.48
N SER A 12 -1.34 -1.25 -5.24
CA SER A 12 -1.27 -2.71 -5.06
C SER A 12 0.17 -3.12 -4.82
N VAL A 13 0.35 -4.17 -4.03
CA VAL A 13 1.66 -4.71 -3.70
C VAL A 13 1.78 -6.11 -4.28
N ILE A 14 2.81 -6.34 -5.08
CA ILE A 14 3.17 -7.68 -5.53
C ILE A 14 4.37 -8.14 -4.69
N LEU A 15 4.09 -8.93 -3.68
CA LEU A 15 5.12 -9.44 -2.77
C LEU A 15 5.55 -10.83 -3.20
N ILE A 16 6.83 -10.97 -3.54
CA ILE A 16 7.39 -12.19 -4.10
C ILE A 16 8.27 -12.88 -3.07
N ARG A 17 8.07 -14.18 -2.91
CA ARG A 17 8.85 -15.04 -2.04
C ARG A 17 9.60 -16.08 -2.88
N ASN A 18 10.80 -16.48 -2.44
CA ASN A 18 11.61 -17.51 -3.10
C ASN A 18 11.93 -17.20 -4.57
N ARG A 19 12.27 -15.96 -4.83
CA ARG A 19 12.48 -15.43 -6.18
C ARG A 19 13.44 -16.25 -7.03
N LYS A 20 14.51 -16.79 -6.43
CA LYS A 20 15.58 -17.50 -7.16
C LYS A 20 15.34 -19.01 -7.28
N THR A 21 14.35 -19.54 -6.63
CA THR A 21 14.05 -20.98 -6.63
C THR A 21 12.68 -21.25 -7.20
N LYS A 22 11.67 -21.33 -6.36
CA LYS A 22 10.27 -21.52 -6.78
C LYS A 22 9.48 -20.28 -6.35
N PRO A 23 9.38 -19.26 -7.20
CA PRO A 23 8.76 -18.00 -6.80
C PRO A 23 7.28 -18.16 -6.52
N SER A 24 6.82 -17.47 -5.49
CA SER A 24 5.41 -17.37 -5.11
C SER A 24 5.05 -15.92 -4.89
N VAL A 25 3.82 -15.55 -5.17
CA VAL A 25 3.29 -14.22 -4.90
C VAL A 25 2.19 -14.30 -3.85
N LEU A 26 2.11 -13.27 -3.01
CA LEU A 26 1.07 -13.18 -2.01
C LEU A 26 -0.21 -12.66 -2.64
N MET A 27 -1.29 -13.41 -2.48
CA MET A 27 -2.62 -13.00 -2.91
C MET A 27 -3.62 -13.25 -1.80
N GLY A 28 -4.66 -12.42 -1.74
CA GLY A 28 -5.80 -12.63 -0.88
C GLY A 28 -7.04 -12.92 -1.70
N GLN A 29 -7.99 -13.65 -1.13
CA GLN A 29 -9.28 -13.85 -1.75
C GLN A 29 -10.30 -12.90 -1.13
N ARG A 30 -10.99 -12.15 -1.96
CA ARG A 30 -12.06 -11.28 -1.50
C ARG A 30 -13.24 -12.12 -1.02
N GLY A 31 -13.90 -11.67 0.06
CA GLY A 31 -15.07 -12.35 0.58
C GLY A 31 -16.23 -12.35 -0.40
N LYS A 32 -17.15 -13.32 -0.27
CA LYS A 32 -18.32 -13.45 -1.14
C LYS A 32 -19.27 -12.25 -1.07
N ASN A 33 -19.21 -11.48 0.02
CA ASN A 33 -20.06 -10.30 0.23
C ASN A 33 -19.33 -8.99 -0.09
N ALA A 34 -18.15 -9.06 -0.69
CA ALA A 34 -17.41 -7.85 -1.07
C ALA A 34 -18.17 -7.08 -2.14
N ALA A 35 -18.22 -5.75 -1.98
CA ALA A 35 -18.89 -4.86 -2.93
C ALA A 35 -18.21 -4.82 -4.29
N PHE A 36 -16.90 -5.09 -4.33
CA PHE A 36 -16.11 -5.08 -5.54
C PHE A 36 -15.41 -6.42 -5.70
N MET A 37 -15.59 -7.04 -6.88
CA MET A 37 -14.98 -8.32 -7.24
C MET A 37 -15.05 -9.39 -6.16
N PRO A 38 -16.26 -9.81 -5.72
CA PRO A 38 -16.40 -10.84 -4.69
C PRO A 38 -15.80 -12.18 -5.14
N ASN A 39 -15.26 -12.94 -4.21
CA ASN A 39 -14.61 -14.24 -4.43
C ASN A 39 -13.37 -14.24 -5.34
N LYS A 40 -12.93 -13.08 -5.84
CA LYS A 40 -11.74 -12.99 -6.69
C LYS A 40 -10.46 -12.95 -5.86
N PHE A 41 -9.40 -13.51 -6.41
CA PHE A 41 -8.06 -13.37 -5.85
C PHE A 41 -7.48 -12.03 -6.28
N VAL A 42 -6.90 -11.31 -5.35
CA VAL A 42 -6.31 -9.99 -5.58
C VAL A 42 -5.00 -9.85 -4.84
N PHE A 43 -4.13 -9.00 -5.34
CA PHE A 43 -2.94 -8.59 -4.61
C PHE A 43 -3.35 -7.70 -3.43
N PRO A 44 -2.58 -7.71 -2.32
CA PRO A 44 -2.80 -6.74 -1.25
C PRO A 44 -2.73 -5.31 -1.77
N GLY A 45 -3.57 -4.45 -1.25
CA GLY A 45 -3.60 -3.04 -1.63
C GLY A 45 -4.90 -2.37 -1.27
N GLY A 46 -4.99 -1.11 -1.59
CA GLY A 46 -6.17 -0.32 -1.33
C GLY A 46 -6.01 1.15 -1.69
N ALA A 47 -7.04 1.92 -1.41
CA ALA A 47 -7.10 3.32 -1.76
C ALA A 47 -6.15 4.16 -0.89
N VAL A 48 -5.63 5.22 -1.50
CA VAL A 48 -4.85 6.24 -0.79
C VAL A 48 -5.77 6.97 0.18
N GLU A 49 -5.32 7.13 1.41
CA GLU A 49 -5.94 7.94 2.44
C GLU A 49 -5.23 9.28 2.54
N GLU A 50 -5.91 10.28 3.03
CA GLU A 50 -5.30 11.61 3.21
C GLU A 50 -4.05 11.57 4.09
N THR A 51 -4.09 10.76 5.13
CA THR A 51 -2.95 10.59 6.06
C THR A 51 -1.72 9.99 5.41
N ASP A 52 -1.86 9.27 4.30
CA ASP A 52 -0.73 8.71 3.58
C ASP A 52 0.19 9.80 3.00
N PHE A 53 -0.36 10.99 2.73
CA PHE A 53 0.43 12.14 2.29
C PHE A 53 1.29 12.74 3.42
N GLN A 54 0.93 12.47 4.66
CA GLN A 54 1.55 13.09 5.85
C GLN A 54 2.71 12.28 6.43
N ILE A 55 2.88 11.04 5.99
CA ILE A 55 3.92 10.17 6.50
C ILE A 55 5.25 10.45 5.82
N ASN A 56 6.27 10.74 6.62
CA ASN A 56 7.62 10.91 6.12
C ASN A 56 8.38 9.60 6.19
N SER A 57 8.87 9.16 5.04
CA SER A 57 9.63 7.94 4.91
C SER A 57 11.12 8.24 5.04
N LEU A 58 11.85 7.46 5.84
CA LEU A 58 13.30 7.59 5.96
C LEU A 58 14.01 7.15 4.68
N LYS A 59 13.46 6.13 4.01
CA LYS A 59 14.00 5.61 2.77
C LYS A 59 12.93 5.77 1.69
N PRO A 60 13.07 6.76 0.80
CA PRO A 60 12.13 6.93 -0.30
C PRO A 60 12.26 5.77 -1.29
N LEU A 61 11.25 5.65 -2.14
CA LEU A 61 11.27 4.73 -3.27
C LEU A 61 12.52 5.00 -4.12
N ASN A 62 13.15 3.96 -4.68
CA ASN A 62 14.36 4.16 -5.47
C ASN A 62 14.11 5.04 -6.71
N VAL A 63 15.18 5.61 -7.24
CA VAL A 63 15.12 6.60 -8.33
C VAL A 63 14.39 6.06 -9.56
N ASN A 64 14.64 4.81 -9.92
CA ASN A 64 14.02 4.22 -11.11
C ASN A 64 12.52 4.04 -10.96
N CYS A 65 12.09 3.60 -9.79
CA CYS A 65 10.66 3.45 -9.49
C CYS A 65 9.96 4.81 -9.44
N ARG A 66 10.59 5.81 -8.82
CA ARG A 66 10.03 7.17 -8.79
C ARG A 66 9.89 7.75 -10.18
N ALA A 67 10.88 7.56 -11.04
CA ALA A 67 10.85 8.04 -12.40
C ALA A 67 9.71 7.42 -13.23
N ARG A 68 9.44 6.14 -13.03
CA ARG A 68 8.33 5.45 -13.70
C ARG A 68 6.98 5.98 -13.24
N MET A 69 6.81 6.18 -11.94
CA MET A 69 5.57 6.69 -11.39
C MET A 69 5.34 8.17 -11.73
N ALA A 70 6.41 8.94 -11.86
CA ALA A 70 6.34 10.37 -12.18
C ALA A 70 5.72 10.65 -13.56
N TYR A 71 5.60 9.64 -14.41
CA TYR A 71 4.96 9.76 -15.72
C TYR A 71 3.51 10.22 -15.61
N GLU A 72 2.79 9.74 -14.61
CA GLU A 72 1.36 10.04 -14.41
C GLU A 72 1.02 10.60 -13.04
N CYS A 73 2.00 10.69 -12.14
CA CYS A 73 1.78 11.11 -10.77
C CYS A 73 2.73 12.24 -10.40
N ASN A 74 2.25 13.23 -9.66
CA ASN A 74 3.14 14.19 -9.03
C ASN A 74 3.88 13.53 -7.86
N GLU A 75 4.91 14.20 -7.36
CA GLU A 75 5.78 13.65 -6.30
C GLU A 75 5.01 13.34 -5.01
N ALA A 76 4.08 14.20 -4.63
CA ALA A 76 3.25 13.98 -3.44
C ALA A 76 2.39 12.71 -3.56
N LEU A 77 1.80 12.48 -4.73
CA LEU A 77 0.99 11.30 -4.97
C LEU A 77 1.84 10.02 -5.01
N VAL A 78 3.03 10.06 -5.60
CA VAL A 78 3.98 8.93 -5.56
C VAL A 78 4.28 8.53 -4.13
N HIS A 79 4.55 9.52 -3.28
CA HIS A 79 4.80 9.31 -1.86
C HIS A 79 3.59 8.68 -1.15
N ALA A 80 2.41 9.23 -1.37
CA ALA A 80 1.19 8.73 -0.77
C ALA A 80 0.84 7.31 -1.24
N LEU A 81 1.03 7.00 -2.51
CA LEU A 81 0.82 5.65 -3.06
C LEU A 81 1.76 4.63 -2.42
N THR A 82 3.02 4.99 -2.24
CA THR A 82 4.01 4.14 -1.57
C THR A 82 3.59 3.85 -0.13
N ASN A 83 3.17 4.88 0.59
CA ASN A 83 2.71 4.73 1.97
C ASN A 83 1.42 3.91 2.05
N ALA A 84 0.48 4.15 1.15
CA ALA A 84 -0.77 3.38 1.09
C ALA A 84 -0.48 1.88 0.87
N ALA A 85 0.46 1.55 0.00
CA ALA A 85 0.85 0.16 -0.25
C ALA A 85 1.36 -0.51 1.03
N ILE A 86 2.22 0.16 1.78
CA ILE A 86 2.78 -0.36 3.04
C ILE A 86 1.68 -0.51 4.10
N ARG A 87 0.84 0.49 4.25
CA ARG A 87 -0.26 0.49 5.23
C ARG A 87 -1.27 -0.61 4.94
N GLU A 88 -1.74 -0.68 3.71
CA GLU A 88 -2.75 -1.67 3.31
C GLU A 88 -2.22 -3.11 3.43
N LEU A 89 -0.97 -3.34 3.06
CA LEU A 89 -0.34 -4.66 3.23
C LEU A 89 -0.39 -5.09 4.70
N PHE A 90 -0.06 -4.19 5.61
CA PHE A 90 -0.10 -4.49 7.04
C PHE A 90 -1.53 -4.73 7.55
N GLU A 91 -2.46 -3.88 7.17
CA GLU A 91 -3.86 -4.01 7.59
C GLU A 91 -4.49 -5.33 7.13
N GLU A 92 -4.15 -5.77 5.93
CA GLU A 92 -4.72 -6.98 5.34
C GLU A 92 -4.00 -8.27 5.73
N THR A 93 -2.70 -8.23 5.97
CA THR A 93 -1.88 -9.44 6.14
C THR A 93 -1.06 -9.49 7.42
N GLY A 94 -0.87 -8.37 8.10
CA GLY A 94 0.04 -8.24 9.22
C GLY A 94 1.52 -8.16 8.83
N ILE A 95 1.84 -8.15 7.55
CA ILE A 95 3.22 -8.05 7.07
C ILE A 95 3.65 -6.60 7.01
N ILE A 96 4.81 -6.31 7.59
CA ILE A 96 5.38 -4.96 7.61
C ILE A 96 6.59 -4.90 6.69
N LEU A 97 6.55 -3.97 5.75
CA LEU A 97 7.70 -3.63 4.93
C LEU A 97 8.39 -2.41 5.52
N GLY A 98 9.56 -2.60 6.09
CA GLY A 98 10.30 -1.51 6.69
C GLY A 98 11.40 -1.98 7.62
N THR A 99 12.10 -1.04 8.19
CA THR A 99 13.13 -1.28 9.20
C THR A 99 12.65 -0.76 10.54
N LYS A 100 13.14 -1.37 11.61
CA LYS A 100 12.79 -0.98 12.98
C LYS A 100 13.57 0.27 13.35
N GLU A 101 12.88 1.41 13.33
CA GLU A 101 13.47 2.72 13.60
C GLU A 101 12.55 3.54 14.49
N LYS A 102 13.12 4.53 15.18
CA LYS A 102 12.33 5.42 16.02
C LYS A 102 11.45 6.31 15.15
N TRP A 103 10.16 6.36 15.49
CA TRP A 103 9.24 7.25 14.80
C TRP A 103 9.53 8.71 15.13
N THR A 104 9.49 9.57 14.11
CA THR A 104 9.66 11.01 14.28
C THR A 104 8.43 11.76 13.80
N GLY A 105 8.05 12.80 14.55
CA GLY A 105 6.91 13.65 14.18
C GLY A 105 5.56 13.15 14.69
N VAL A 106 4.50 13.75 14.18
CA VAL A 106 3.13 13.40 14.53
C VAL A 106 2.74 12.08 13.85
N ILE A 107 2.08 11.21 14.61
CA ILE A 107 1.66 9.90 14.13
C ILE A 107 0.17 9.94 13.81
N PRO A 108 -0.22 9.88 12.52
CA PRO A 108 -1.64 9.76 12.17
C PRO A 108 -2.25 8.49 12.76
N TYR A 109 -3.54 8.53 13.04
CA TYR A 109 -4.25 7.42 13.69
C TYR A 109 -4.06 6.09 12.98
N GLU A 110 -4.19 6.08 11.66
CA GLU A 110 -4.08 4.85 10.84
C GLU A 110 -2.67 4.25 10.87
N TRP A 111 -1.68 5.03 11.31
CA TRP A 111 -0.29 4.59 11.38
C TRP A 111 0.19 4.26 12.78
N LYS A 112 -0.65 4.46 13.80
CA LYS A 112 -0.28 4.15 15.19
C LYS A 112 0.11 2.70 15.40
N GLN A 113 -0.52 1.81 14.68
CA GLN A 113 -0.23 0.37 14.73
C GLN A 113 1.22 0.03 14.39
N PHE A 114 1.90 0.87 13.62
CA PHE A 114 3.31 0.67 13.25
C PHE A 114 4.29 1.08 14.34
N VAL A 115 3.83 1.85 15.32
CA VAL A 115 4.69 2.40 16.38
C VAL A 115 4.87 1.42 17.52
N ASP A 116 3.86 0.63 17.79
CA ASP A 116 3.81 -0.27 18.95
C ASP A 116 4.43 -1.64 18.67
N LEU A 117 5.11 -1.75 17.56
CA LEU A 117 5.76 -2.99 17.15
C LEU A 117 7.26 -3.03 17.59
#